data_b85bb7025be881f430b99345aed798c9
#
_entry.id   b85bb7025be881f430b99345aed798c9
#
_cell.length_a   1.000
_cell.length_b   1.000
_cell.length_c   1.000
_cell.angle_alpha   90.00
_cell.angle_beta   90.00
_cell.angle_gamma   90.00
#
_symmetry.space_group_name_H-M   'P 1'
#
loop_
_entity.id
_entity.type
_entity.pdbx_description
1 polymer ?
#
loop_
_entity_poly.entity_id
_entity_poly.type
_entity_poly.pdbx_seq_one_letter_code
_entity_poly.pdbx_strand_id
1 'polypeptide(L)'
;MEGLEAYDYHLPPEQIAQEGVEPRDMARLMVVYREGPFRVAHKRVRDLPEFLRPGDVLVFNESKVIPERLLARKPTGGKVEILLVRERSPGLWEALLGPARKAPPG
;
A
#
# COMPACT_ATOMS: atom_id res chain seq x y z
N MET A 1 -20.26 4.32 20.30
CA MET A 1 -19.35 4.07 19.16
C MET A 1 -18.98 5.43 18.59
N GLU A 2 -17.73 5.70 18.50
CA GLU A 2 -17.25 6.96 17.93
C GLU A 2 -17.45 6.96 16.41
N GLY A 3 -17.82 8.09 15.85
CA GLY A 3 -17.95 8.24 14.41
C GLY A 3 -16.57 8.32 13.72
N LEU A 4 -16.57 8.23 12.39
CA LEU A 4 -15.33 8.30 11.60
C LEU A 4 -14.57 9.62 11.80
N GLU A 5 -15.26 10.67 12.18
CA GLU A 5 -14.68 11.99 12.47
C GLU A 5 -13.64 11.93 13.62
N ALA A 6 -13.81 10.97 14.55
CA ALA A 6 -12.85 10.77 15.64
C ALA A 6 -11.47 10.32 15.15
N TYR A 7 -11.37 9.82 13.92
CA TYR A 7 -10.14 9.35 13.30
C TYR A 7 -9.59 10.33 12.27
N ASP A 8 -10.26 11.47 12.09
CA ASP A 8 -9.80 12.49 11.15
C ASP A 8 -8.65 13.29 11.76
N TYR A 9 -7.63 13.54 10.97
CA TYR A 9 -6.47 14.32 11.39
C TYR A 9 -5.77 14.93 10.16
N HIS A 10 -5.00 15.99 10.40
CA HIS A 10 -4.19 16.58 9.35
C HIS A 10 -2.99 15.69 9.02
N LEU A 11 -2.91 15.22 7.79
CA LEU A 11 -1.77 14.46 7.28
C LEU A 11 -1.02 15.30 6.24
N PRO A 12 0.13 15.89 6.60
CA PRO A 12 0.95 16.61 5.63
C PRO A 12 1.44 15.68 4.51
N PRO A 13 1.40 16.11 3.23
CA PRO A 13 1.85 15.26 2.12
C PRO A 13 3.28 14.75 2.25
N GLU A 14 4.18 15.53 2.86
CA GLU A 14 5.57 15.15 3.10
C GLU A 14 5.74 14.00 4.10
N GLN A 15 4.70 13.68 4.87
CA GLN A 15 4.70 12.53 5.79
C GLN A 15 4.34 11.21 5.10
N ILE A 16 3.95 11.26 3.85
CA ILE A 16 3.61 10.07 3.07
C ILE A 16 4.84 9.62 2.30
N ALA A 17 5.41 8.48 2.71
CA ALA A 17 6.59 7.93 2.06
C ALA A 17 6.28 7.53 0.61
N GLN A 18 7.16 7.90 -0.32
CA GLN A 18 7.05 7.56 -1.73
C GLN A 18 7.91 6.37 -2.12
N GLU A 19 8.91 6.05 -1.29
CA GLU A 19 9.83 4.95 -1.50
C GLU A 19 9.99 4.12 -0.23
N GLY A 20 10.32 2.85 -0.40
CA GLY A 20 10.67 1.98 0.70
C GLY A 20 12.07 2.25 1.23
N VAL A 21 12.34 1.80 2.44
CA VAL A 21 13.67 1.88 3.06
C VAL A 21 14.50 0.67 2.67
N GLU A 22 15.78 0.91 2.36
CA GLU A 22 16.76 -0.16 2.14
C GLU A 22 17.85 -0.13 3.24
N PRO A 23 18.19 -1.29 3.81
CA PRO A 23 17.49 -2.58 3.69
C PRO A 23 16.09 -2.55 4.31
N ARG A 24 15.21 -3.44 3.85
CA ARG A 24 13.77 -3.41 4.19
C ARG A 24 13.48 -3.51 5.69
N ASP A 25 14.31 -4.24 6.42
CA ASP A 25 14.19 -4.42 7.87
C ASP A 25 14.56 -3.18 8.70
N MET A 26 15.08 -2.14 8.04
CA MET A 26 15.32 -0.83 8.63
C MET A 26 14.08 0.07 8.66
N ALA A 27 12.98 -0.37 8.03
CA ALA A 27 11.73 0.35 8.10
C ALA A 27 11.28 0.57 9.55
N ARG A 28 10.62 1.69 9.80
CA ARG A 28 10.13 2.01 11.14
C ARG A 28 9.01 1.08 11.57
N LEU A 29 9.05 0.70 12.83
CA LEU A 29 8.04 -0.12 13.49
C LEU A 29 7.46 0.67 14.67
N MET A 30 6.14 0.84 14.67
CA MET A 30 5.44 1.37 15.83
C MET A 30 4.83 0.20 16.61
N VAL A 31 5.23 0.06 17.85
CA VAL A 31 4.67 -0.94 18.77
C VAL A 31 3.63 -0.27 19.64
N VAL A 32 2.40 -0.73 19.56
CA VAL A 32 1.28 -0.19 20.33
C VAL A 32 0.86 -1.20 21.38
N TYR A 33 0.94 -0.81 22.65
CA TYR A 33 0.55 -1.65 23.76
C TYR A 33 -0.93 -1.42 24.11
N ARG A 34 -1.68 -2.50 24.23
CA ARG A 34 -3.09 -2.42 24.65
C ARG A 34 -3.25 -2.05 26.10
N GLU A 35 -2.33 -2.52 26.92
CA GLU A 35 -2.37 -2.37 28.38
C GLU A 35 -1.07 -1.77 28.91
N GLY A 36 -1.13 -1.23 30.12
CA GLY A 36 0.03 -0.67 30.79
C GLY A 36 0.17 0.85 30.60
N PRO A 37 1.17 1.44 31.28
CA PRO A 37 1.42 2.88 31.24
C PRO A 37 2.04 3.35 29.93
N PHE A 38 2.80 2.50 29.27
CA PHE A 38 3.42 2.80 27.97
C PHE A 38 2.48 2.41 26.86
N ARG A 39 2.17 3.37 26.00
CA ARG A 39 1.22 3.19 24.91
C ARG A 39 1.88 2.88 23.59
N VAL A 40 3.02 3.48 23.32
CA VAL A 40 3.70 3.40 22.04
C VAL A 40 5.20 3.33 22.23
N ALA A 41 5.86 2.47 21.47
CA ALA A 41 7.30 2.45 21.32
C ALA A 41 7.68 2.51 19.85
N HIS A 42 8.77 3.20 19.53
CA HIS A 42 9.29 3.33 18.18
C HIS A 42 10.54 2.47 18.01
N LYS A 43 10.48 1.54 17.09
CA LYS A 43 11.52 0.54 16.81
C LYS A 43 11.78 0.46 15.29
N ARG A 44 12.55 -0.53 14.90
CA ARG A 44 12.74 -0.92 13.50
C ARG A 44 12.17 -2.33 13.28
N VAL A 45 11.85 -2.66 12.04
CA VAL A 45 11.31 -3.98 11.72
C VAL A 45 12.27 -5.10 12.16
N ARG A 46 13.59 -4.87 12.10
CA ARG A 46 14.60 -5.81 12.59
C ARG A 46 14.48 -6.13 14.08
N ASP A 47 13.85 -5.27 14.85
CA ASP A 47 13.63 -5.47 16.29
C ASP A 47 12.39 -6.33 16.57
N LEU A 48 11.60 -6.68 15.56
CA LEU A 48 10.37 -7.45 15.70
C LEU A 48 10.55 -8.74 16.52
N PRO A 49 11.64 -9.52 16.35
CA PRO A 49 11.83 -10.73 17.15
C PRO A 49 11.80 -10.53 18.66
N GLU A 50 12.13 -9.34 19.16
CA GLU A 50 12.08 -9.01 20.59
C GLU A 50 10.66 -9.08 21.18
N PHE A 51 9.64 -8.94 20.31
CA PHE A 51 8.23 -8.91 20.68
C PHE A 51 7.53 -10.25 20.46
N LEU A 52 8.24 -11.24 19.96
CA LEU A 52 7.70 -12.55 19.65
C LEU A 52 8.13 -13.58 20.68
N ARG A 53 7.25 -14.55 20.96
CA ARG A 53 7.48 -15.64 21.91
C ARG A 53 7.37 -16.99 21.19
N PRO A 54 8.01 -18.04 21.71
CA PRO A 54 7.78 -19.39 21.23
C PRO A 54 6.28 -19.72 21.23
N GLY A 55 5.77 -20.26 20.14
CA GLY A 55 4.35 -20.56 19.94
C GLY A 55 3.56 -19.47 19.23
N ASP A 56 4.10 -18.27 19.06
CA ASP A 56 3.47 -17.25 18.23
C ASP A 56 3.42 -17.69 16.78
N VAL A 57 2.35 -17.32 16.08
CA VAL A 57 2.15 -17.59 14.66
C VAL A 57 2.13 -16.28 13.90
N LEU A 58 3.01 -16.16 12.91
CA LEU A 58 3.04 -15.03 11.99
C LEU A 58 2.41 -15.42 10.67
N VAL A 59 1.46 -14.63 10.22
CA VAL A 59 0.78 -14.85 8.94
C VAL A 59 1.21 -13.75 7.96
N PHE A 60 1.77 -14.15 6.83
CA PHE A 60 2.23 -13.25 5.77
C PHE A 60 1.45 -13.47 4.49
N ASN A 61 1.32 -12.40 3.72
CA ASN A 61 0.87 -12.49 2.34
C ASN A 61 2.11 -12.66 1.45
N GLU A 62 2.16 -13.76 0.70
CA GLU A 62 3.25 -14.04 -0.25
C GLU A 62 2.87 -13.81 -1.72
N SER A 63 1.68 -13.23 -1.95
CA SER A 63 1.27 -12.88 -3.32
C SER A 63 2.28 -11.93 -3.94
N LYS A 64 2.69 -12.24 -5.16
CA LYS A 64 3.59 -11.37 -5.92
C LYS A 64 2.85 -10.10 -6.34
N VAL A 65 3.39 -8.96 -5.94
CA VAL A 65 2.88 -7.67 -6.40
C VAL A 65 3.41 -7.40 -7.80
N ILE A 66 2.50 -7.15 -8.75
CA ILE A 66 2.83 -6.71 -10.10
C ILE A 66 2.46 -5.23 -10.27
N PRO A 67 3.10 -4.51 -11.20
CA PRO A 67 2.69 -3.14 -11.52
C PRO A 67 1.34 -3.18 -12.25
N GLU A 68 0.27 -2.97 -11.51
CA GLU A 68 -1.11 -3.04 -12.04
C GLU A 68 -1.59 -1.71 -12.61
N ARG A 69 -0.97 -0.61 -12.18
CA ARG A 69 -1.35 0.74 -12.61
C ARG A 69 -0.39 1.24 -13.67
N LEU A 70 -0.92 1.48 -14.87
CA LEU A 70 -0.16 1.98 -16.00
C LEU A 70 -0.60 3.41 -16.33
N LEU A 71 0.36 4.27 -16.61
CA LEU A 71 0.13 5.61 -17.11
C LEU A 71 0.35 5.61 -18.61
N ALA A 72 -0.71 5.93 -19.36
CA ALA A 72 -0.66 5.99 -20.82
C ALA A 72 -1.00 7.39 -21.33
N ARG A 73 -0.69 7.64 -22.60
CA ARG A 73 -1.08 8.87 -23.29
C ARG A 73 -1.87 8.53 -24.53
N LYS A 74 -2.91 9.30 -24.77
CA LYS A 74 -3.63 9.25 -26.02
C LYS A 74 -2.81 9.91 -27.14
N PRO A 75 -3.08 9.60 -28.42
CA PRO A 75 -2.46 10.33 -29.54
C PRO A 75 -2.66 11.84 -29.46
N THR A 76 -3.76 12.29 -28.85
CA THR A 76 -4.07 13.72 -28.62
C THR A 76 -3.29 14.34 -27.45
N GLY A 77 -2.46 13.56 -26.73
CA GLY A 77 -1.64 14.03 -25.60
C GLY A 77 -2.29 13.89 -24.22
N GLY A 78 -3.57 13.54 -24.15
CA GLY A 78 -4.28 13.35 -22.89
C GLY A 78 -3.75 12.16 -22.10
N LYS A 79 -3.64 12.31 -20.78
CA LYS A 79 -3.22 11.24 -19.88
C LYS A 79 -4.38 10.29 -19.58
N VAL A 80 -4.09 9.00 -19.56
CA VAL A 80 -5.03 7.94 -19.18
C VAL A 80 -4.35 7.01 -18.20
N GLU A 81 -5.05 6.70 -17.13
CA GLU A 81 -4.62 5.70 -16.14
C GLU A 81 -5.30 4.37 -16.44
N ILE A 82 -4.52 3.30 -16.48
CA ILE A 82 -5.00 1.95 -16.73
C ILE A 82 -4.69 1.13 -15.48
N LEU A 83 -5.72 0.55 -14.87
CA LEU A 83 -5.58 -0.38 -13.76
C LEU A 83 -5.87 -1.80 -14.26
N LEU A 84 -4.85 -2.65 -14.30
CA LEU A 84 -4.99 -4.05 -14.68
C LEU A 84 -5.75 -4.81 -13.58
N VAL A 85 -6.79 -5.54 -13.98
CA VAL A 85 -7.64 -6.28 -13.03
C VAL A 85 -7.36 -7.77 -13.11
N ARG A 86 -7.40 -8.34 -14.30
CA ARG A 86 -7.21 -9.78 -14.50
C ARG A 86 -6.75 -10.09 -15.92
N GLU A 87 -5.78 -10.98 -16.03
CA GLU A 87 -5.40 -11.55 -17.32
C GLU A 87 -6.41 -12.60 -17.74
N ARG A 88 -6.97 -12.46 -18.92
CA ARG A 88 -7.95 -13.39 -19.52
C ARG A 88 -7.28 -14.48 -20.33
N SER A 89 -6.25 -14.10 -21.04
CA SER A 89 -5.36 -14.99 -21.81
C SER A 89 -4.02 -14.27 -21.99
N PRO A 90 -2.95 -14.94 -22.38
CA PRO A 90 -1.65 -14.31 -22.52
C PRO A 90 -1.70 -12.99 -23.33
N GLY A 91 -1.36 -11.89 -22.67
CA GLY A 91 -1.36 -10.56 -23.26
C GLY A 91 -2.72 -9.85 -23.37
N LEU A 92 -3.81 -10.50 -22.94
CA LEU A 92 -5.15 -9.89 -22.95
C LEU A 92 -5.65 -9.70 -21.52
N TRP A 93 -5.89 -8.44 -21.14
CA TRP A 93 -6.25 -8.06 -19.79
C TRP A 93 -7.60 -7.36 -19.71
N GLU A 94 -8.36 -7.65 -18.67
CA GLU A 94 -9.40 -6.75 -18.18
C GLU A 94 -8.75 -5.62 -17.42
N ALA A 95 -9.17 -4.41 -17.68
CA ALA A 95 -8.62 -3.24 -17.02
C ALA A 95 -9.70 -2.17 -16.77
N LEU A 96 -9.48 -1.35 -15.76
CA LEU A 96 -10.24 -0.14 -15.53
C LEU A 96 -9.49 1.05 -16.13
N LEU A 97 -10.21 1.94 -16.80
CA LEU A 97 -9.64 3.13 -17.41
C LEU A 97 -10.16 4.40 -16.75
N GLY A 98 -9.28 5.31 -16.47
CA GLY A 98 -9.63 6.61 -15.92
C GLY A 98 -9.01 7.76 -16.71
N PRO A 99 -9.78 8.60 -17.28
CA PRO A 99 -11.24 8.63 -17.48
C PRO A 99 -11.67 7.83 -18.72
N ALA A 100 -12.53 6.84 -18.54
CA ALA A 100 -12.95 5.91 -19.59
C ALA A 100 -13.58 6.61 -20.82
N ARG A 101 -14.41 7.62 -20.59
CA ARG A 101 -15.07 8.40 -21.67
C ARG A 101 -14.09 9.12 -22.59
N LYS A 102 -12.86 9.33 -22.15
CA LYS A 102 -11.80 10.01 -22.92
C LYS A 102 -10.84 9.04 -23.60
N ALA A 103 -11.08 7.75 -23.48
CA ALA A 103 -10.24 6.69 -24.01
C ALA A 103 -11.08 5.66 -24.78
N PRO A 104 -11.62 6.03 -25.96
CA PRO A 104 -12.38 5.10 -26.79
C PRO A 104 -11.46 4.00 -27.35
N PRO A 105 -12.05 2.85 -27.78
CA PRO A 105 -11.29 1.78 -28.42
C PRO A 105 -10.53 2.26 -29.66
N GLY A 106 -9.32 1.76 -29.85
CA GLY A 106 -8.47 2.09 -31.01
C GLY A 106 -7.18 2.83 -30.73
#